data_3725f4ae6335ecd2ea2de3a89787eb2a
#
_entry.id   3725f4ae6335ecd2ea2de3a89787eb2a
#
_cell.length_a   1.000
_cell.length_b   1.000
_cell.length_c   1.000
_cell.angle_alpha   90.00
_cell.angle_beta   90.00
_cell.angle_gamma   90.00
#
_symmetry.space_group_name_H-M   'P 1'
#
loop_
_entity.id
_entity.type
_entity.pdbx_description
1 polymer ?
#
loop_
_entity_poly.entity_id
_entity_poly.type
_entity_poly.pdbx_seq_one_letter_code
_entity_poly.pdbx_strand_id
1 'polypeptide(L)'
;LMIGLGFAFPFILIGMFPKALKLIPKPGDWMVLFKELMGFVLLYLVYTMLKTTLALTSGLYLVNVVLYLLIVGFAAWLYGKFVRFEYSRATQWIFSILALAIIVAASWYYLPIKDKHMMVQSLAPAGDEMVPSPHAPEGWYVFSPELIGRLQAEGKSVFLDIGAEWCKNCKSNEKAVLFSEDIMQDFRDKGVVLLKGDFTRKDPVLLEWITSHERLGVPFNALYIPQEEPIIFPELLSKSMIRQALAKIK
;
A
#
# COMPACT_ATOMS: atom_id res chain seq x y z
N LEU A 1 -23.40 -7.99 -13.16
CA LEU A 1 -24.79 -7.60 -12.90
C LEU A 1 -24.90 -6.69 -11.66
N MET A 2 -24.33 -7.04 -10.52
CA MET A 2 -24.38 -6.25 -9.26
C MET A 2 -23.78 -4.84 -9.38
N ILE A 3 -22.67 -4.69 -10.10
CA ILE A 3 -22.04 -3.37 -10.32
C ILE A 3 -22.95 -2.47 -11.19
N GLY A 4 -23.57 -3.02 -12.24
CA GLY A 4 -24.50 -2.27 -13.08
C GLY A 4 -25.76 -1.83 -12.33
N LEU A 5 -26.29 -2.69 -11.46
CA LEU A 5 -27.43 -2.35 -10.58
C LEU A 5 -27.05 -1.23 -9.59
N GLY A 6 -25.84 -1.27 -9.02
CA GLY A 6 -25.34 -0.22 -8.14
C GLY A 6 -25.26 1.15 -8.82
N PHE A 7 -24.80 1.21 -10.07
CA PHE A 7 -24.78 2.45 -10.84
C PHE A 7 -26.19 2.93 -11.27
N ALA A 8 -27.10 2.00 -11.57
CA ALA A 8 -28.47 2.34 -11.98
C ALA A 8 -29.33 2.79 -10.77
N PHE A 9 -29.02 2.33 -9.57
CA PHE A 9 -29.83 2.56 -8.37
C PHE A 9 -30.14 4.04 -8.07
N PRO A 10 -29.17 5.00 -8.09
CA PRO A 10 -29.48 6.40 -7.89
C PRO A 10 -30.43 6.98 -8.94
N PHE A 11 -30.31 6.54 -10.20
CA PHE A 11 -31.16 7.01 -11.30
C PHE A 11 -32.59 6.43 -11.20
N ILE A 12 -32.71 5.18 -10.78
CA ILE A 12 -34.02 4.55 -10.52
C ILE A 12 -34.73 5.27 -9.38
N LEU A 13 -34.03 5.56 -8.28
CA LEU A 13 -34.58 6.30 -7.13
C LEU A 13 -35.08 7.70 -7.53
N ILE A 14 -34.32 8.45 -8.33
CA ILE A 14 -34.70 9.77 -8.82
C ILE A 14 -35.91 9.65 -9.77
N GLY A 15 -35.94 8.62 -10.63
CA GLY A 15 -37.05 8.35 -11.54
C GLY A 15 -38.36 8.00 -10.81
N MET A 16 -38.27 7.25 -9.71
CA MET A 16 -39.43 6.88 -8.88
C MET A 16 -39.97 8.06 -8.03
N PHE A 17 -39.09 8.98 -7.64
CA PHE A 17 -39.45 10.12 -6.80
C PHE A 17 -39.09 11.47 -7.46
N PRO A 18 -39.86 11.94 -8.47
CA PRO A 18 -39.55 13.20 -9.16
C PRO A 18 -39.51 14.43 -8.25
N LYS A 19 -40.17 14.36 -7.07
CA LYS A 19 -40.11 15.41 -6.03
C LYS A 19 -38.74 15.51 -5.38
N ALA A 20 -37.93 14.45 -5.39
CA ALA A 20 -36.54 14.45 -4.88
C ALA A 20 -35.61 15.31 -5.74
N LEU A 21 -35.92 15.52 -7.03
CA LEU A 21 -35.21 16.48 -7.89
C LEU A 21 -35.27 17.93 -7.38
N LYS A 22 -36.33 18.29 -6.65
CA LYS A 22 -36.47 19.64 -6.05
C LYS A 22 -35.57 19.81 -4.82
N LEU A 23 -35.07 18.72 -4.23
CA LEU A 23 -34.13 18.73 -3.10
C LEU A 23 -32.68 18.94 -3.56
N ILE A 24 -32.40 18.68 -4.84
CA ILE A 24 -31.06 18.90 -5.42
C ILE A 24 -30.92 20.40 -5.67
N PRO A 25 -29.95 21.04 -5.02
CA PRO A 25 -29.70 22.46 -5.24
C PRO A 25 -29.40 22.73 -6.71
N LYS A 26 -29.97 23.83 -7.24
CA LYS A 26 -29.71 24.25 -8.61
C LYS A 26 -28.21 24.46 -8.83
N PRO A 27 -27.69 24.13 -10.03
CA PRO A 27 -26.28 24.38 -10.35
C PRO A 27 -25.97 25.88 -10.14
N GLY A 28 -24.93 26.16 -9.35
CA GLY A 28 -24.50 27.51 -8.98
C GLY A 28 -23.11 27.48 -8.35
N ASP A 29 -22.75 28.54 -7.65
CA ASP A 29 -21.42 28.74 -7.06
C ASP A 29 -20.97 27.62 -6.13
N TRP A 30 -21.90 26.93 -5.47
CA TRP A 30 -21.59 25.77 -4.64
C TRP A 30 -20.96 24.61 -5.42
N MET A 31 -21.33 24.42 -6.72
CA MET A 31 -20.70 23.41 -7.60
C MET A 31 -19.25 23.74 -7.91
N VAL A 32 -18.93 25.03 -8.03
CA VAL A 32 -17.54 25.48 -8.23
C VAL A 32 -16.73 25.18 -6.99
N LEU A 33 -17.25 25.54 -5.81
CA LEU A 33 -16.61 25.23 -4.53
C LEU A 33 -16.41 23.72 -4.32
N PHE A 34 -17.44 22.91 -4.64
CA PHE A 34 -17.36 21.45 -4.54
C PHE A 34 -16.30 20.89 -5.49
N LYS A 35 -16.21 21.38 -6.73
CA LYS A 35 -15.18 20.98 -7.69
C LYS A 35 -13.77 21.33 -7.18
N GLU A 36 -13.58 22.50 -6.60
CA GLU A 36 -12.30 22.91 -6.02
C GLU A 36 -11.93 22.02 -4.83
N LEU A 37 -12.88 21.72 -3.96
CA LEU A 37 -12.68 20.82 -2.81
C LEU A 37 -12.34 19.42 -3.25
N MET A 38 -12.96 18.88 -4.31
CA MET A 38 -12.59 17.61 -4.92
C MET A 38 -11.17 17.62 -5.47
N GLY A 39 -10.66 18.77 -5.91
CA GLY A 39 -9.26 18.94 -6.29
C GLY A 39 -8.29 18.60 -5.15
N PHE A 40 -8.58 19.03 -3.92
CA PHE A 40 -7.77 18.70 -2.74
C PHE A 40 -7.84 17.20 -2.38
N VAL A 41 -9.02 16.59 -2.56
CA VAL A 41 -9.15 15.12 -2.37
C VAL A 41 -8.27 14.36 -3.38
N LEU A 42 -8.25 14.80 -4.64
CA LEU A 42 -7.37 14.19 -5.66
C LEU A 42 -5.89 14.41 -5.33
N LEU A 43 -5.50 15.59 -4.85
CA LEU A 43 -4.12 15.85 -4.40
C LEU A 43 -3.73 14.93 -3.23
N TYR A 44 -4.65 14.70 -2.28
CA TYR A 44 -4.41 13.73 -1.20
C TYR A 44 -4.23 12.30 -1.73
N LEU A 45 -5.01 11.88 -2.73
CA LEU A 45 -4.83 10.58 -3.38
C LEU A 45 -3.46 10.48 -4.08
N VAL A 46 -3.05 11.53 -4.79
CA VAL A 46 -1.70 11.61 -5.40
C VAL A 46 -0.62 11.48 -4.33
N TYR A 47 -0.75 12.20 -3.21
CA TYR A 47 0.18 12.09 -2.08
C TYR A 47 0.28 10.65 -1.55
N THR A 48 -0.86 9.96 -1.35
CA THR A 48 -0.85 8.57 -0.87
C THR A 48 -0.20 7.61 -1.87
N MET A 49 -0.42 7.82 -3.18
CA MET A 49 0.23 7.04 -4.23
C MET A 49 1.75 7.27 -4.27
N LEU A 50 2.19 8.53 -4.16
CA LEU A 50 3.61 8.86 -4.10
C LEU A 50 4.29 8.24 -2.88
N LYS A 51 3.64 8.28 -1.72
CA LYS A 51 4.14 7.63 -0.49
C LYS A 51 4.31 6.12 -0.68
N THR A 52 3.34 5.45 -1.29
CA THR A 52 3.41 4.01 -1.60
C THR A 52 4.55 3.72 -2.59
N THR A 53 4.69 4.55 -3.62
CA THR A 53 5.77 4.41 -4.61
C THR A 53 7.14 4.58 -3.95
N LEU A 54 7.29 5.53 -3.04
CA LEU A 54 8.52 5.75 -2.27
C LEU A 54 8.90 4.52 -1.42
N ALA A 55 7.91 3.85 -0.82
CA ALA A 55 8.14 2.63 -0.06
C ALA A 55 8.54 1.42 -0.93
N LEU A 56 8.09 1.40 -2.19
CA LEU A 56 8.38 0.31 -3.13
C LEU A 56 9.69 0.49 -3.90
N THR A 57 10.17 1.73 -4.04
CA THR A 57 11.28 2.09 -4.93
C THR A 57 12.32 2.95 -4.21
N SER A 58 13.48 3.14 -4.85
CA SER A 58 14.46 4.11 -4.34
C SER A 58 13.93 5.54 -4.47
N GLY A 59 14.31 6.42 -3.54
CA GLY A 59 13.92 7.84 -3.59
C GLY A 59 14.31 8.54 -4.90
N LEU A 60 15.45 8.16 -5.51
CA LEU A 60 15.90 8.65 -6.80
C LEU A 60 14.92 8.29 -7.94
N TYR A 61 14.38 7.08 -7.92
CA TYR A 61 13.38 6.68 -8.92
C TYR A 61 12.11 7.53 -8.83
N LEU A 62 11.64 7.81 -7.61
CA LEU A 62 10.48 8.69 -7.42
C LEU A 62 10.73 10.09 -7.97
N VAL A 63 11.91 10.66 -7.72
CA VAL A 63 12.31 11.97 -8.28
C VAL A 63 12.29 11.93 -9.81
N ASN A 64 12.84 10.87 -10.42
CA ASN A 64 12.81 10.69 -11.86
C ASN A 64 11.39 10.58 -12.43
N VAL A 65 10.48 9.87 -11.75
CA VAL A 65 9.07 9.77 -12.15
C VAL A 65 8.39 11.13 -12.08
N VAL A 66 8.61 11.91 -11.02
CA VAL A 66 8.05 13.27 -10.89
C VAL A 66 8.57 14.18 -12.01
N LEU A 67 9.87 14.12 -12.28
CA LEU A 67 10.48 14.90 -13.37
C LEU A 67 9.92 14.49 -14.74
N TYR A 68 9.76 13.20 -14.98
CA TYR A 68 9.09 12.67 -16.17
C TYR A 68 7.68 13.24 -16.34
N LEU A 69 6.87 13.22 -15.27
CA LEU A 69 5.51 13.78 -15.30
C LEU A 69 5.49 15.27 -15.59
N LEU A 70 6.47 16.04 -15.06
CA LEU A 70 6.62 17.47 -15.39
C LEU A 70 6.93 17.68 -16.88
N ILE A 71 7.80 16.86 -17.47
CA ILE A 71 8.14 16.92 -18.90
C ILE A 71 6.92 16.56 -19.75
N VAL A 72 6.15 15.54 -19.37
CA VAL A 72 4.90 15.15 -20.06
C VAL A 72 3.87 16.29 -19.95
N GLY A 73 3.74 16.91 -18.78
CA GLY A 73 2.87 18.10 -18.59
C GLY A 73 3.28 19.27 -19.48
N PHE A 74 4.59 19.52 -19.60
CA PHE A 74 5.12 20.54 -20.51
C PHE A 74 4.83 20.22 -21.98
N ALA A 75 5.05 18.99 -22.41
CA ALA A 75 4.73 18.53 -23.77
C ALA A 75 3.23 18.65 -24.08
N ALA A 76 2.37 18.30 -23.14
CA ALA A 76 0.92 18.44 -23.27
C ALA A 76 0.49 19.94 -23.34
N TRP A 77 1.14 20.79 -22.56
CA TRP A 77 0.91 22.25 -22.62
C TRP A 77 1.35 22.82 -23.99
N LEU A 78 2.53 22.40 -24.48
CA LEU A 78 3.04 22.80 -25.79
C LEU A 78 2.07 22.40 -26.92
N TYR A 79 1.59 21.14 -26.86
CA TYR A 79 0.59 20.63 -27.79
C TYR A 79 -0.69 21.46 -27.73
N GLY A 80 -1.28 21.66 -26.55
CA GLY A 80 -2.52 22.40 -26.37
C GLY A 80 -2.45 23.87 -26.78
N LYS A 81 -1.23 24.50 -26.71
CA LYS A 81 -1.03 25.88 -27.09
C LYS A 81 -0.87 26.09 -28.60
N PHE A 82 -0.13 25.21 -29.29
CA PHE A 82 0.25 25.40 -30.68
C PHE A 82 -0.52 24.51 -31.68
N VAL A 83 -1.24 23.48 -31.21
CA VAL A 83 -2.10 22.64 -32.04
C VAL A 83 -3.56 23.13 -31.89
N ARG A 84 -3.84 24.33 -32.41
CA ARG A 84 -5.17 24.93 -32.49
C ARG A 84 -5.52 25.20 -33.94
N PHE A 85 -6.83 25.29 -34.23
CA PHE A 85 -7.34 25.58 -35.57
C PHE A 85 -6.85 26.91 -36.16
N GLU A 86 -6.35 27.83 -35.32
CA GLU A 86 -5.83 29.15 -35.69
C GLU A 86 -4.46 29.08 -36.39
N TYR A 87 -3.72 27.98 -36.23
CA TYR A 87 -2.38 27.81 -36.78
C TYR A 87 -2.39 26.98 -38.07
N SER A 88 -1.36 27.21 -38.91
CA SER A 88 -1.21 26.44 -40.15
C SER A 88 -1.07 24.94 -39.90
N ARG A 89 -1.52 24.09 -40.82
CA ARG A 89 -1.39 22.63 -40.70
C ARG A 89 0.08 22.20 -40.50
N ALA A 90 1.02 22.89 -41.11
CA ALA A 90 2.45 22.60 -40.94
C ALA A 90 2.90 22.83 -39.48
N THR A 91 2.48 23.95 -38.87
CA THR A 91 2.77 24.26 -37.47
C THR A 91 2.17 23.21 -36.54
N GLN A 92 0.92 22.80 -36.75
CA GLN A 92 0.26 21.77 -35.96
C GLN A 92 1.04 20.43 -36.02
N TRP A 93 1.46 19.98 -37.20
CA TRP A 93 2.24 18.76 -37.37
C TRP A 93 3.60 18.84 -36.69
N ILE A 94 4.32 19.98 -36.85
CA ILE A 94 5.64 20.19 -36.24
C ILE A 94 5.53 20.06 -34.70
N PHE A 95 4.59 20.78 -34.06
CA PHE A 95 4.45 20.76 -32.61
C PHE A 95 3.88 19.43 -32.08
N SER A 96 3.06 18.72 -32.85
CA SER A 96 2.61 17.36 -32.51
C SER A 96 3.76 16.36 -32.49
N ILE A 97 4.61 16.39 -33.54
CA ILE A 97 5.79 15.53 -33.62
C ILE A 97 6.80 15.87 -32.52
N LEU A 98 7.01 17.18 -32.27
CA LEU A 98 7.91 17.65 -31.21
C LEU A 98 7.42 17.19 -29.82
N ALA A 99 6.15 17.36 -29.50
CA ALA A 99 5.57 16.91 -28.23
C ALA A 99 5.73 15.39 -28.06
N LEU A 100 5.45 14.61 -29.11
CA LEU A 100 5.63 13.16 -29.10
C LEU A 100 7.09 12.79 -28.91
N ALA A 101 8.02 13.45 -29.61
CA ALA A 101 9.45 13.20 -29.47
C ALA A 101 9.97 13.49 -28.06
N ILE A 102 9.50 14.57 -27.43
CA ILE A 102 9.82 14.90 -26.04
C ILE A 102 9.35 13.79 -25.09
N ILE A 103 8.11 13.31 -25.25
CA ILE A 103 7.55 12.24 -24.40
C ILE A 103 8.35 10.94 -24.57
N VAL A 104 8.65 10.54 -25.82
CA VAL A 104 9.42 9.32 -26.12
C VAL A 104 10.83 9.40 -25.55
N ALA A 105 11.52 10.53 -25.76
CA ALA A 105 12.87 10.75 -25.24
C ALA A 105 12.89 10.76 -23.70
N ALA A 106 11.93 11.42 -23.07
CA ALA A 106 11.80 11.43 -21.64
C ALA A 106 11.49 10.04 -21.06
N SER A 107 10.63 9.27 -21.74
CA SER A 107 10.33 7.88 -21.33
C SER A 107 11.57 7.01 -21.39
N TRP A 108 12.37 7.14 -22.45
CA TRP A 108 13.59 6.37 -22.62
C TRP A 108 14.66 6.70 -21.57
N TYR A 109 14.77 7.98 -21.18
CA TYR A 109 15.80 8.45 -20.26
C TYR A 109 15.42 8.27 -18.78
N TYR A 110 14.16 8.59 -18.40
CA TYR A 110 13.72 8.63 -17.00
C TYR A 110 13.01 7.37 -16.54
N LEU A 111 12.51 6.50 -17.46
CA LEU A 111 11.85 5.24 -17.14
C LEU A 111 12.65 4.03 -17.66
N PRO A 112 13.90 3.81 -17.21
CA PRO A 112 14.65 2.62 -17.61
C PRO A 112 13.98 1.37 -17.01
N ILE A 113 13.22 0.64 -17.82
CA ILE A 113 12.54 -0.62 -17.45
C ILE A 113 13.54 -1.74 -17.14
N LYS A 114 14.83 -1.54 -17.37
CA LYS A 114 15.87 -2.60 -17.30
C LYS A 114 16.74 -2.60 -16.06
N ASP A 115 16.65 -1.63 -15.17
CA ASP A 115 17.49 -1.63 -13.98
C ASP A 115 16.98 -2.63 -12.93
N LYS A 116 17.62 -3.80 -12.91
CA LYS A 116 17.51 -4.80 -11.82
C LYS A 116 17.82 -4.21 -10.44
N HIS A 117 18.42 -3.03 -10.36
CA HIS A 117 18.66 -2.27 -9.12
C HIS A 117 17.43 -1.56 -8.55
N MET A 118 16.29 -1.60 -9.25
CA MET A 118 15.01 -1.11 -8.71
C MET A 118 14.38 -2.05 -7.67
N MET A 119 14.72 -3.31 -7.69
CA MET A 119 14.39 -4.20 -6.59
C MET A 119 15.50 -4.07 -5.54
N VAL A 120 15.28 -3.19 -4.56
CA VAL A 120 16.10 -3.25 -3.35
C VAL A 120 15.96 -4.66 -2.79
N GLN A 121 17.11 -5.33 -2.64
CA GLN A 121 17.20 -6.66 -2.04
C GLN A 121 16.30 -6.78 -0.82
N SER A 122 15.62 -7.91 -0.69
CA SER A 122 14.82 -8.21 0.49
C SER A 122 15.70 -7.97 1.73
N LEU A 123 15.17 -7.22 2.67
CA LEU A 123 15.83 -6.98 3.97
C LEU A 123 15.63 -8.17 4.92
N ALA A 124 15.20 -9.34 4.41
CA ALA A 124 15.20 -10.53 5.22
C ALA A 124 16.68 -10.89 5.50
N PRO A 125 17.17 -10.76 6.73
CA PRO A 125 18.49 -11.27 7.06
C PRO A 125 18.45 -12.77 6.78
N ALA A 126 19.40 -13.26 5.99
CA ALA A 126 19.65 -14.67 5.89
C ALA A 126 20.25 -15.10 7.23
N GLY A 127 19.52 -15.88 8.03
CA GLY A 127 20.04 -16.41 9.28
C GLY A 127 19.07 -16.33 10.46
N ASP A 128 19.55 -16.81 11.58
CA ASP A 128 18.80 -16.92 12.84
C ASP A 128 19.08 -15.77 13.84
N GLU A 129 19.74 -14.69 13.39
CA GLU A 129 20.11 -13.55 14.23
C GLU A 129 18.91 -12.64 14.52
N MET A 130 18.80 -12.19 15.77
CA MET A 130 17.76 -11.25 16.19
C MET A 130 18.14 -9.81 15.81
N VAL A 131 17.75 -9.38 14.62
CA VAL A 131 17.97 -8.00 14.13
C VAL A 131 16.73 -7.16 14.42
N PRO A 132 16.87 -5.99 15.10
CA PRO A 132 15.72 -5.11 15.33
C PRO A 132 15.02 -4.70 14.04
N SER A 133 13.69 -4.71 14.03
CA SER A 133 12.91 -4.36 12.85
C SER A 133 12.84 -2.83 12.69
N PRO A 134 13.21 -2.26 11.54
CA PRO A 134 13.06 -0.83 11.26
C PRO A 134 11.60 -0.41 11.00
N HIS A 135 10.70 -1.36 10.82
CA HIS A 135 9.29 -1.14 10.47
C HIS A 135 8.32 -1.37 11.63
N ALA A 136 8.83 -1.49 12.85
CA ALA A 136 8.02 -1.75 14.05
C ALA A 136 8.62 -1.05 15.27
N PRO A 137 7.87 -0.88 16.39
CA PRO A 137 8.39 -0.37 17.64
C PRO A 137 9.53 -1.24 18.22
N GLU A 138 10.21 -0.71 19.22
CA GLU A 138 11.22 -1.45 19.97
C GLU A 138 10.67 -2.79 20.52
N GLY A 139 11.47 -3.83 20.45
CA GLY A 139 11.10 -5.19 20.88
C GLY A 139 10.60 -6.08 19.74
N TRP A 140 10.46 -5.55 18.53
CA TRP A 140 10.17 -6.33 17.32
C TRP A 140 11.46 -6.62 16.53
N TYR A 141 11.59 -7.84 16.04
CA TYR A 141 12.75 -8.29 15.25
C TYR A 141 12.36 -8.65 13.84
N VAL A 142 13.31 -8.60 12.92
CA VAL A 142 13.09 -8.98 11.52
C VAL A 142 12.84 -10.49 11.44
N PHE A 143 11.81 -10.86 10.69
CA PHE A 143 11.47 -12.26 10.47
C PHE A 143 12.49 -12.98 9.58
N SER A 144 12.86 -14.19 9.95
CA SER A 144 13.40 -15.23 9.06
C SER A 144 12.83 -16.59 9.45
N PRO A 145 12.70 -17.53 8.51
CA PRO A 145 12.27 -18.91 8.82
C PRO A 145 13.19 -19.61 9.83
N GLU A 146 14.50 -19.37 9.70
CA GLU A 146 15.54 -19.95 10.56
C GLU A 146 15.38 -19.44 12.00
N LEU A 147 15.10 -18.15 12.17
CA LEU A 147 14.89 -17.53 13.48
C LEU A 147 13.66 -18.13 14.19
N ILE A 148 12.53 -18.31 13.50
CA ILE A 148 11.36 -19.00 14.09
C ILE A 148 11.74 -20.42 14.53
N GLY A 149 12.40 -21.18 13.67
CA GLY A 149 12.81 -22.55 13.98
C GLY A 149 13.69 -22.63 15.22
N ARG A 150 14.68 -21.73 15.35
CA ARG A 150 15.54 -21.63 16.54
C ARG A 150 14.75 -21.28 17.79
N LEU A 151 13.92 -20.24 17.74
CA LEU A 151 13.14 -19.80 18.90
C LEU A 151 12.18 -20.86 19.40
N GLN A 152 11.55 -21.60 18.50
CA GLN A 152 10.68 -22.72 18.87
C GLN A 152 11.48 -23.89 19.49
N ALA A 153 12.68 -24.18 18.97
CA ALA A 153 13.57 -25.18 19.57
C ALA A 153 14.06 -24.75 20.98
N GLU A 154 14.21 -23.45 21.23
CA GLU A 154 14.51 -22.89 22.56
C GLU A 154 13.28 -22.89 23.50
N GLY A 155 12.10 -23.35 23.05
CA GLY A 155 10.87 -23.33 23.83
C GLY A 155 10.21 -21.97 23.98
N LYS A 156 10.54 -21.00 23.11
CA LYS A 156 9.97 -19.66 23.12
C LYS A 156 8.72 -19.54 22.25
N SER A 157 7.69 -18.88 22.76
CA SER A 157 6.53 -18.49 21.95
C SER A 157 6.87 -17.30 21.08
N VAL A 158 6.39 -17.30 19.84
CA VAL A 158 6.71 -16.29 18.83
C VAL A 158 5.43 -15.74 18.21
N PHE A 159 5.26 -14.44 18.19
CA PHE A 159 4.21 -13.80 17.42
C PHE A 159 4.81 -13.22 16.15
N LEU A 160 4.25 -13.60 15.01
CA LEU A 160 4.66 -13.14 13.69
C LEU A 160 3.59 -12.23 13.07
N ASP A 161 4.00 -11.04 12.67
CA ASP A 161 3.20 -10.12 11.84
C ASP A 161 3.89 -9.88 10.51
N ILE A 162 3.29 -10.35 9.41
CA ILE A 162 3.71 -10.02 8.05
C ILE A 162 2.73 -9.02 7.47
N GLY A 163 3.24 -7.83 7.16
CA GLY A 163 2.47 -6.72 6.62
C GLY A 163 3.16 -6.07 5.42
N ALA A 164 2.52 -5.04 4.87
CA ALA A 164 3.08 -4.24 3.78
C ALA A 164 2.66 -2.77 3.91
N GLU A 165 3.47 -1.83 3.40
CA GLU A 165 3.15 -0.40 3.45
C GLU A 165 1.87 -0.02 2.67
N TRP A 166 1.57 -0.75 1.60
CA TRP A 166 0.34 -0.56 0.81
C TRP A 166 -0.90 -1.24 1.40
N CYS A 167 -0.74 -2.08 2.43
CA CYS A 167 -1.81 -2.87 3.04
C CYS A 167 -2.53 -2.06 4.14
N LYS A 168 -3.72 -1.54 3.86
CA LYS A 168 -4.49 -0.75 4.84
C LYS A 168 -4.91 -1.54 6.08
N ASN A 169 -5.33 -2.81 5.91
CA ASN A 169 -5.70 -3.69 7.02
C ASN A 169 -4.49 -3.95 7.93
N CYS A 170 -3.29 -4.17 7.35
CA CYS A 170 -2.06 -4.33 8.12
C CYS A 170 -1.81 -3.11 9.00
N LYS A 171 -1.84 -1.90 8.41
CA LYS A 171 -1.63 -0.64 9.15
C LYS A 171 -2.70 -0.40 10.21
N SER A 172 -3.93 -0.82 9.98
CA SER A 172 -5.00 -0.77 10.99
C SER A 172 -4.71 -1.70 12.15
N ASN A 173 -4.34 -2.96 11.89
CA ASN A 173 -3.98 -3.95 12.90
C ASN A 173 -2.78 -3.50 13.74
N GLU A 174 -1.72 -3.02 13.08
CA GLU A 174 -0.53 -2.48 13.73
C GLU A 174 -0.90 -1.35 14.71
N LYS A 175 -1.55 -0.30 14.22
CA LYS A 175 -1.84 0.90 14.98
C LYS A 175 -2.88 0.67 16.09
N ALA A 176 -3.95 -0.08 15.80
CA ALA A 176 -5.07 -0.22 16.71
C ALA A 176 -4.89 -1.35 17.74
N VAL A 177 -4.07 -2.36 17.40
CA VAL A 177 -3.93 -3.57 18.23
C VAL A 177 -2.47 -3.85 18.57
N LEU A 178 -1.65 -4.23 17.59
CA LEU A 178 -0.33 -4.82 17.85
C LEU A 178 0.66 -3.85 18.51
N PHE A 179 0.64 -2.56 18.13
CA PHE A 179 1.54 -1.53 18.65
C PHE A 179 0.91 -0.71 19.78
N SER A 180 -0.27 -1.12 20.27
CA SER A 180 -0.87 -0.48 21.45
C SER A 180 -0.13 -0.93 22.72
N GLU A 181 0.08 0.01 23.64
CA GLU A 181 0.90 -0.20 24.86
C GLU A 181 0.41 -1.39 25.70
N ASP A 182 -0.90 -1.54 25.83
CA ASP A 182 -1.53 -2.62 26.61
C ASP A 182 -1.27 -4.02 25.99
N ILE A 183 -1.31 -4.16 24.66
CA ILE A 183 -0.99 -5.43 23.98
C ILE A 183 0.52 -5.69 23.98
N MET A 184 1.34 -4.65 23.80
CA MET A 184 2.79 -4.78 23.92
C MET A 184 3.19 -5.22 25.34
N GLN A 185 2.48 -4.76 26.37
CA GLN A 185 2.69 -5.22 27.74
C GLN A 185 2.25 -6.68 27.91
N ASP A 186 1.09 -7.06 27.38
CA ASP A 186 0.60 -8.45 27.42
C ASP A 186 1.61 -9.42 26.77
N PHE A 187 2.24 -9.04 25.65
CA PHE A 187 3.32 -9.82 25.02
C PHE A 187 4.55 -9.93 25.89
N ARG A 188 5.01 -8.84 26.52
CA ARG A 188 6.17 -8.84 27.45
C ARG A 188 5.92 -9.75 28.64
N ASP A 189 4.75 -9.64 29.27
CA ASP A 189 4.36 -10.42 30.45
C ASP A 189 4.34 -11.92 30.16
N LYS A 190 4.03 -12.30 28.93
CA LYS A 190 4.04 -13.71 28.47
C LYS A 190 5.39 -14.15 27.87
N GLY A 191 6.39 -13.29 27.81
CA GLY A 191 7.71 -13.60 27.24
C GLY A 191 7.68 -13.95 25.76
N VAL A 192 6.71 -13.40 24.99
CA VAL A 192 6.56 -13.69 23.55
C VAL A 192 7.56 -12.88 22.75
N VAL A 193 8.31 -13.54 21.86
CA VAL A 193 9.20 -12.87 20.92
C VAL A 193 8.39 -12.37 19.72
N LEU A 194 8.58 -11.10 19.35
CA LEU A 194 7.81 -10.44 18.31
C LEU A 194 8.62 -10.34 17.02
N LEU A 195 8.10 -10.92 15.94
CA LEU A 195 8.74 -10.91 14.63
C LEU A 195 7.90 -10.13 13.61
N LYS A 196 8.60 -9.34 12.79
CA LYS A 196 8.00 -8.54 11.72
C LYS A 196 8.55 -8.93 10.36
N GLY A 197 7.65 -9.30 9.44
CA GLY A 197 7.95 -9.48 8.03
C GLY A 197 7.44 -8.30 7.20
N ASP A 198 8.30 -7.73 6.35
CA ASP A 198 7.92 -6.67 5.41
C ASP A 198 7.70 -7.24 4.00
N PHE A 199 6.43 -7.42 3.64
CA PHE A 199 5.99 -7.90 2.34
C PHE A 199 5.76 -6.77 1.32
N THR A 200 6.21 -5.56 1.60
CA THR A 200 5.99 -4.39 0.72
C THR A 200 6.48 -4.65 -0.69
N ARG A 201 7.59 -5.36 -0.84
CA ARG A 201 8.24 -5.72 -2.12
C ARG A 201 7.95 -7.14 -2.60
N LYS A 202 6.99 -7.81 -2.00
CA LYS A 202 6.59 -9.19 -2.34
C LYS A 202 7.77 -10.17 -2.30
N ASP A 203 8.50 -10.16 -1.19
CA ASP A 203 9.62 -11.06 -0.95
C ASP A 203 9.22 -12.52 -1.17
N PRO A 204 9.96 -13.30 -1.98
CA PRO A 204 9.63 -14.69 -2.27
C PRO A 204 9.61 -15.60 -1.03
N VAL A 205 10.51 -15.37 -0.06
CA VAL A 205 10.57 -16.15 1.18
C VAL A 205 9.32 -15.92 2.02
N LEU A 206 8.90 -14.65 2.15
CA LEU A 206 7.66 -14.29 2.84
C LEU A 206 6.42 -14.82 2.10
N LEU A 207 6.43 -14.81 0.76
CA LEU A 207 5.33 -15.38 -0.02
C LEU A 207 5.21 -16.87 0.19
N GLU A 208 6.32 -17.61 0.14
CA GLU A 208 6.35 -19.05 0.40
C GLU A 208 5.86 -19.37 1.81
N TRP A 209 6.30 -18.58 2.82
CA TRP A 209 5.84 -18.74 4.19
C TRP A 209 4.33 -18.52 4.34
N ILE A 210 3.78 -17.47 3.74
CA ILE A 210 2.35 -17.16 3.77
C ILE A 210 1.54 -18.29 3.09
N THR A 211 2.01 -18.76 1.92
CA THR A 211 1.29 -19.78 1.14
C THR A 211 1.38 -21.17 1.78
N SER A 212 2.46 -21.50 2.48
CA SER A 212 2.57 -22.75 3.24
C SER A 212 1.55 -22.86 4.38
N HIS A 213 1.01 -21.71 4.82
CA HIS A 213 -0.06 -21.63 5.82
C HIS A 213 -1.46 -21.40 5.20
N GLU A 214 -1.66 -21.78 3.94
CA GLU A 214 -2.93 -21.68 3.20
C GLU A 214 -3.49 -20.25 3.09
N ARG A 215 -2.59 -19.24 3.11
CA ARG A 215 -2.94 -17.83 2.91
C ARG A 215 -2.40 -17.31 1.58
N LEU A 216 -3.12 -16.37 0.97
CA LEU A 216 -2.78 -15.82 -0.36
C LEU A 216 -2.03 -14.48 -0.30
N GLY A 217 -1.91 -13.88 0.87
CA GLY A 217 -1.29 -12.56 1.02
C GLY A 217 -1.40 -11.98 2.43
N VAL A 218 -1.14 -10.69 2.51
CA VAL A 218 -1.13 -9.93 3.78
C VAL A 218 -2.49 -9.23 4.04
N PRO A 219 -2.85 -9.03 5.31
CA PRO A 219 -2.08 -9.29 6.52
C PRO A 219 -1.99 -10.79 6.86
N PHE A 220 -0.83 -11.21 7.33
CA PHE A 220 -0.63 -12.54 7.90
C PHE A 220 -0.14 -12.38 9.34
N ASN A 221 -0.92 -12.87 10.29
CA ASN A 221 -0.61 -12.84 11.70
C ASN A 221 -0.73 -14.24 12.28
N ALA A 222 0.29 -14.69 13.01
CA ALA A 222 0.32 -16.01 13.62
C ALA A 222 1.02 -16.00 14.98
N LEU A 223 0.52 -16.82 15.91
CA LEU A 223 1.17 -17.12 17.18
C LEU A 223 1.66 -18.54 17.16
N TYR A 224 2.96 -18.73 17.29
CA TYR A 224 3.64 -20.02 17.39
C TYR A 224 3.91 -20.31 18.86
N ILE A 225 3.31 -21.36 19.37
CA ILE A 225 3.54 -21.90 20.73
C ILE A 225 4.36 -23.16 20.58
N PRO A 226 5.43 -23.37 21.38
CA PRO A 226 6.26 -24.58 21.28
C PRO A 226 5.42 -25.85 21.40
N GLN A 227 5.64 -26.80 20.50
CA GLN A 227 4.96 -28.11 20.44
C GLN A 227 3.45 -28.08 20.16
N GLU A 228 2.91 -26.92 19.78
CA GLU A 228 1.51 -26.77 19.34
C GLU A 228 1.45 -26.30 17.88
N GLU A 229 0.30 -26.52 17.23
CA GLU A 229 0.07 -25.96 15.90
C GLU A 229 -0.06 -24.43 15.97
N PRO A 230 0.44 -23.69 14.97
CA PRO A 230 0.38 -22.25 14.96
C PRO A 230 -1.05 -21.73 14.92
N ILE A 231 -1.37 -20.76 15.76
CA ILE A 231 -2.65 -20.06 15.76
C ILE A 231 -2.61 -18.96 14.70
N ILE A 232 -3.29 -19.17 13.57
CA ILE A 232 -3.37 -18.19 12.49
C ILE A 232 -4.58 -17.30 12.71
N PHE A 233 -4.35 -15.97 12.72
CA PHE A 233 -5.39 -14.99 12.96
C PHE A 233 -6.14 -14.59 11.68
N PRO A 234 -7.38 -14.06 11.79
CA PRO A 234 -8.10 -13.47 10.68
C PRO A 234 -7.44 -12.16 10.20
N GLU A 235 -7.87 -11.64 9.05
CA GLU A 235 -7.30 -10.42 8.46
C GLU A 235 -7.42 -9.17 9.36
N LEU A 236 -8.52 -9.06 10.12
CA LEU A 236 -8.70 -7.97 11.07
C LEU A 236 -8.56 -8.49 12.49
N LEU A 237 -7.64 -7.88 13.23
CA LEU A 237 -7.35 -8.23 14.61
C LEU A 237 -8.22 -7.45 15.59
N SER A 238 -8.47 -8.06 16.75
CA SER A 238 -8.96 -7.38 17.94
C SER A 238 -8.05 -7.71 19.13
N LYS A 239 -8.01 -6.81 20.12
CA LYS A 239 -7.24 -7.02 21.35
C LYS A 239 -7.70 -8.28 22.11
N SER A 240 -9.00 -8.56 22.06
CA SER A 240 -9.56 -9.77 22.69
C SER A 240 -9.05 -11.06 22.05
N MET A 241 -8.90 -11.09 20.71
CA MET A 241 -8.33 -12.27 20.01
C MET A 241 -6.89 -12.52 20.43
N ILE A 242 -6.07 -11.47 20.51
CA ILE A 242 -4.67 -11.59 20.96
C ILE A 242 -4.63 -12.13 22.39
N ARG A 243 -5.39 -11.55 23.32
CA ARG A 243 -5.42 -11.99 24.72
C ARG A 243 -5.91 -13.43 24.88
N GLN A 244 -6.92 -13.86 24.12
CA GLN A 244 -7.38 -15.24 24.12
C GLN A 244 -6.30 -16.22 23.62
N ALA A 245 -5.54 -15.84 22.60
CA ALA A 245 -4.43 -16.64 22.13
C ALA A 245 -3.28 -16.71 23.15
N LEU A 246 -2.91 -15.56 23.75
CA LEU A 246 -1.89 -15.49 24.80
C LEU A 246 -2.24 -16.27 26.06
N ALA A 247 -3.52 -16.42 26.37
CA ALA A 247 -3.98 -17.24 27.50
C ALA A 247 -3.67 -18.74 27.36
N LYS A 248 -3.39 -19.22 26.13
CA LYS A 248 -2.96 -20.60 25.88
C LYS A 248 -1.48 -20.86 26.22
N ILE A 249 -0.68 -19.81 26.32
CA ILE A 249 0.72 -19.89 26.72
C ILE A 249 0.76 -20.15 28.24
N LYS A 250 1.30 -21.31 28.58
CA LYS A 250 1.44 -21.80 29.96
C LYS A 250 2.51 -21.06 30.73
#